data_37b9d29886c7aaafb9be80653f15b949
#
_entry.id   37b9d29886c7aaafb9be80653f15b949
#
_cell.length_a   1.000
_cell.length_b   1.000
_cell.length_c   1.000
_cell.angle_alpha   90.00
_cell.angle_beta   90.00
_cell.angle_gamma   90.00
#
_symmetry.space_group_name_H-M   'P 1'
#
loop_
_entity.id
_entity.type
_entity.pdbx_description
1 polymer ?
#
loop_
_entity_poly.entity_id
_entity_poly.type
_entity_poly.pdbx_seq_one_letter_code
_entity_poly.pdbx_strand_id
1 'polypeptide(L)'
;MPAVPIRFGHARLGYRWTRYFGWSVRKLHVRGAADALAGLGHLGIRSAVDTALRPDTRSCNICGWSGSRFYPNVGPGYYEREASCPRCSCIHRYRTLAIVLGMASDFFSPEKSVIEVAPVRSFQAYCLWRKEGRNYLSFDLERFAMEPGDLTAMRYADNACDYFLCYHVLEHVPADVQALAEIFRVLRPGGTAILQVPIDWSLTDTVEYGRPNERETGHVRRYSDTGFGARIMAAGFELLKLRPSDLIDDSLIARHGLSTEPIYFARKPLSVSAARRL
;
A
#
# COMPACT_ATOMS: atom_id res chain seq x y z
N MET A 1 -14.06 -18.09 -0.80
CA MET A 1 -14.56 -16.78 -0.35
C MET A 1 -15.32 -16.15 -1.51
N PRO A 2 -16.50 -15.55 -1.32
CA PRO A 2 -17.21 -14.84 -2.38
C PRO A 2 -16.35 -13.67 -2.88
N ALA A 3 -16.27 -13.52 -4.20
CA ALA A 3 -15.46 -12.46 -4.82
C ALA A 3 -16.13 -11.09 -4.63
N VAL A 4 -15.34 -10.10 -4.26
CA VAL A 4 -15.83 -8.71 -4.22
C VAL A 4 -16.16 -8.28 -5.65
N PRO A 5 -17.33 -7.72 -5.93
CA PRO A 5 -17.74 -7.32 -7.27
C PRO A 5 -17.05 -6.01 -7.72
N ILE A 6 -15.72 -5.98 -7.71
CA ILE A 6 -14.93 -4.81 -8.13
C ILE A 6 -14.57 -4.96 -9.60
N ARG A 7 -15.11 -4.07 -10.45
CA ARG A 7 -14.83 -4.02 -11.89
C ARG A 7 -14.25 -2.65 -12.27
N PHE A 8 -12.95 -2.42 -12.07
CA PHE A 8 -12.31 -1.14 -12.44
C PHE A 8 -11.16 -1.28 -13.47
N GLY A 9 -10.83 -2.51 -13.91
CA GLY A 9 -9.50 -2.85 -14.39
C GLY A 9 -9.01 -2.16 -15.66
N HIS A 10 -9.60 -2.47 -16.82
CA HIS A 10 -8.99 -2.12 -18.10
C HIS A 10 -8.94 -0.62 -18.39
N ALA A 11 -10.02 0.12 -18.14
CA ALA A 11 -10.05 1.56 -18.39
C ALA A 11 -9.04 2.34 -17.53
N ARG A 12 -8.85 1.91 -16.28
CA ARG A 12 -7.93 2.56 -15.34
C ARG A 12 -6.47 2.23 -15.64
N LEU A 13 -6.19 1.00 -16.02
CA LEU A 13 -4.85 0.60 -16.49
C LEU A 13 -4.50 1.34 -17.78
N GLY A 14 -5.41 1.42 -18.74
CA GLY A 14 -5.23 2.18 -19.98
C GLY A 14 -4.92 3.66 -19.70
N TYR A 15 -5.64 4.31 -18.78
CA TYR A 15 -5.38 5.69 -18.38
C TYR A 15 -3.99 5.86 -17.74
N ARG A 16 -3.54 4.94 -16.87
CA ARG A 16 -2.19 4.96 -16.30
C ARG A 16 -1.12 4.83 -17.37
N TRP A 17 -1.29 3.91 -18.31
CA TRP A 17 -0.35 3.69 -19.40
C TRP A 17 -0.24 4.90 -20.33
N THR A 18 -1.35 5.56 -20.67
CA THR A 18 -1.33 6.78 -21.48
C THR A 18 -0.64 7.94 -20.77
N ARG A 19 -0.86 8.10 -19.46
CA ARG A 19 -0.14 9.09 -18.65
C ARG A 19 1.37 8.80 -18.56
N TYR A 20 1.74 7.54 -18.37
CA TYR A 20 3.14 7.13 -18.34
C TYR A 20 3.84 7.35 -19.67
N PHE A 21 3.17 7.03 -20.79
CA PHE A 21 3.66 7.33 -22.12
C PHE A 21 3.90 8.83 -22.31
N GLY A 22 2.92 9.67 -22.01
CA GLY A 22 3.04 11.12 -22.13
C GLY A 22 4.13 11.73 -21.24
N TRP A 23 4.35 11.19 -20.05
CA TRP A 23 5.47 11.57 -19.20
C TRP A 23 6.80 11.14 -19.79
N SER A 24 6.92 9.90 -20.26
CA SER A 24 8.13 9.34 -20.86
C SER A 24 8.59 10.13 -22.09
N VAL A 25 7.66 10.50 -22.94
CA VAL A 25 7.94 11.34 -24.13
C VAL A 25 8.46 12.71 -23.70
N ARG A 26 7.79 13.37 -22.75
CA ARG A 26 8.23 14.68 -22.25
C ARG A 26 9.60 14.69 -21.60
N LYS A 27 9.97 13.60 -20.96
CA LYS A 27 11.28 13.47 -20.30
C LYS A 27 12.34 12.77 -21.17
N LEU A 28 12.04 12.55 -22.47
CA LEU A 28 12.90 11.83 -23.44
C LEU A 28 13.31 10.44 -22.95
N HIS A 29 12.42 9.77 -22.19
CA HIS A 29 12.66 8.45 -21.61
C HIS A 29 12.20 7.36 -22.60
N VAL A 30 13.04 7.07 -23.61
CA VAL A 30 12.73 6.19 -24.75
C VAL A 30 12.25 4.80 -24.29
N ARG A 31 12.92 4.19 -23.31
CA ARG A 31 12.54 2.88 -22.78
C ARG A 31 11.16 2.89 -22.14
N GLY A 32 10.85 3.91 -21.34
CA GLY A 32 9.52 4.06 -20.73
C GLY A 32 8.41 4.31 -21.74
N ALA A 33 8.70 5.03 -22.83
CA ALA A 33 7.74 5.19 -23.93
C ALA A 33 7.47 3.87 -24.66
N ALA A 34 8.52 3.08 -24.93
CA ALA A 34 8.40 1.74 -25.52
C ALA A 34 7.63 0.77 -24.61
N ASP A 35 7.94 0.76 -23.31
CA ASP A 35 7.22 -0.05 -22.32
C ASP A 35 5.74 0.33 -22.22
N ALA A 36 5.43 1.63 -22.29
CA ALA A 36 4.05 2.12 -22.28
C ALA A 36 3.29 1.69 -23.53
N LEU A 37 3.88 1.80 -24.71
CA LEU A 37 3.27 1.33 -25.97
C LEU A 37 3.06 -0.18 -25.95
N ALA A 38 4.06 -0.95 -25.50
CA ALA A 38 3.92 -2.39 -25.34
C ALA A 38 2.80 -2.75 -24.36
N GLY A 39 2.67 -2.02 -23.25
CA GLY A 39 1.60 -2.20 -22.27
C GLY A 39 0.22 -1.89 -22.84
N LEU A 40 0.06 -0.80 -23.60
CA LEU A 40 -1.20 -0.45 -24.27
C LEU A 40 -1.60 -1.49 -25.33
N GLY A 41 -0.63 -1.95 -26.14
CA GLY A 41 -0.86 -3.05 -27.08
C GLY A 41 -1.25 -4.35 -26.40
N HIS A 42 -0.68 -4.60 -25.23
CA HIS A 42 -0.97 -5.77 -24.40
C HIS A 42 -2.39 -5.74 -23.80
N LEU A 43 -2.85 -4.57 -23.38
CA LEU A 43 -4.22 -4.39 -22.88
C LEU A 43 -5.29 -4.63 -23.97
N GLY A 44 -5.00 -4.29 -25.24
CA GLY A 44 -5.95 -4.44 -26.34
C GLY A 44 -6.03 -5.84 -26.94
N ILE A 45 -4.91 -6.41 -27.35
CA ILE A 45 -4.87 -7.61 -28.20
C ILE A 45 -4.58 -8.88 -27.39
N ARG A 46 -3.66 -8.83 -26.42
CA ARG A 46 -3.22 -10.03 -25.69
C ARG A 46 -4.15 -10.46 -24.56
N SER A 47 -4.96 -9.56 -24.02
CA SER A 47 -5.88 -9.91 -22.91
C SER A 47 -6.85 -11.02 -23.31
N ALA A 48 -7.40 -10.96 -24.53
CA ALA A 48 -8.32 -11.97 -25.05
C ALA A 48 -7.60 -13.29 -25.39
N VAL A 49 -6.40 -13.21 -25.98
CA VAL A 49 -5.61 -14.36 -26.38
C VAL A 49 -4.99 -15.09 -25.18
N ASP A 50 -4.45 -14.35 -24.19
CA ASP A 50 -3.87 -14.97 -22.98
C ASP A 50 -4.96 -15.67 -22.14
N THR A 51 -6.17 -15.13 -22.11
CA THR A 51 -7.30 -15.75 -21.38
C THR A 51 -7.78 -17.05 -22.06
N ALA A 52 -7.69 -17.14 -23.38
CA ALA A 52 -8.17 -18.27 -24.15
C ALA A 52 -7.16 -19.42 -24.26
N LEU A 53 -5.86 -19.14 -24.23
CA LEU A 53 -4.81 -20.09 -24.61
C LEU A 53 -3.84 -20.49 -23.49
N ARG A 54 -3.92 -19.90 -22.31
CA ARG A 54 -3.00 -20.21 -21.20
C ARG A 54 -3.75 -20.61 -19.93
N PRO A 55 -3.22 -21.59 -19.17
CA PRO A 55 -3.83 -22.00 -17.91
C PRO A 55 -3.84 -20.87 -16.89
N ASP A 56 -4.85 -20.84 -16.04
CA ASP A 56 -5.00 -19.92 -14.91
C ASP A 56 -3.97 -20.24 -13.82
N THR A 57 -2.80 -19.64 -13.91
CA THR A 57 -1.70 -19.81 -12.93
C THR A 57 -1.68 -18.72 -11.87
N ARG A 58 -2.42 -17.63 -12.09
CA ARG A 58 -2.50 -16.47 -11.18
C ARG A 58 -3.93 -16.25 -10.70
N SER A 59 -4.08 -15.76 -9.49
CA SER A 59 -5.38 -15.33 -8.98
C SER A 59 -5.24 -14.12 -8.04
N CYS A 60 -6.25 -13.26 -8.03
CA CYS A 60 -6.29 -12.08 -7.18
C CYS A 60 -7.17 -12.35 -5.96
N ASN A 61 -6.59 -12.41 -4.78
CA ASN A 61 -7.29 -12.63 -3.51
C ASN A 61 -8.22 -11.47 -3.10
N ILE A 62 -8.15 -10.32 -3.78
CA ILE A 62 -9.03 -9.17 -3.54
C ILE A 62 -10.36 -9.31 -4.29
N CYS A 63 -10.34 -9.66 -5.58
CA CYS A 63 -11.55 -9.66 -6.42
C CYS A 63 -11.89 -11.03 -7.03
N GLY A 64 -11.14 -12.08 -6.71
CA GLY A 64 -11.36 -13.42 -7.24
C GLY A 64 -11.04 -13.59 -8.73
N TRP A 65 -10.32 -12.64 -9.36
CA TRP A 65 -9.87 -12.81 -10.74
C TRP A 65 -8.87 -13.96 -10.84
N SER A 66 -8.97 -14.77 -11.91
CA SER A 66 -7.98 -15.76 -12.31
C SER A 66 -7.53 -15.51 -13.73
N GLY A 67 -6.30 -15.91 -14.04
CA GLY A 67 -5.69 -15.76 -15.37
C GLY A 67 -4.22 -16.17 -15.39
N SER A 68 -3.55 -15.99 -16.51
CA SER A 68 -2.18 -16.43 -16.72
C SER A 68 -1.13 -15.52 -16.08
N ARG A 69 -1.40 -14.22 -15.92
CA ARG A 69 -0.46 -13.24 -15.36
C ARG A 69 -1.12 -11.96 -14.88
N PHE A 70 -0.47 -11.26 -13.98
CA PHE A 70 -0.78 -9.89 -13.61
C PHE A 70 -0.19 -8.90 -14.64
N TYR A 71 -0.72 -7.68 -14.67
CA TYR A 71 -0.23 -6.61 -15.53
C TYR A 71 0.83 -5.77 -14.82
N PRO A 72 1.71 -5.10 -15.58
CA PRO A 72 2.65 -4.16 -14.98
C PRO A 72 1.94 -2.99 -14.30
N ASN A 73 2.51 -2.52 -13.19
CA ASN A 73 2.16 -1.26 -12.56
C ASN A 73 3.17 -0.20 -13.00
N VAL A 74 2.69 0.87 -13.61
CA VAL A 74 3.56 1.91 -14.18
C VAL A 74 3.17 3.29 -13.70
N GLY A 75 4.17 4.13 -13.55
CA GLY A 75 4.01 5.55 -13.24
C GLY A 75 5.31 6.32 -13.51
N PRO A 76 5.30 7.65 -13.33
CA PRO A 76 6.51 8.44 -13.47
C PRO A 76 7.64 7.91 -12.58
N GLY A 77 8.74 7.47 -13.20
CA GLY A 77 9.92 6.99 -12.46
C GLY A 77 9.90 5.53 -12.02
N TYR A 78 8.81 4.76 -12.24
CA TYR A 78 8.77 3.35 -11.85
C TYR A 78 8.09 2.43 -12.86
N TYR A 79 8.53 1.18 -12.88
CA TYR A 79 7.96 0.09 -13.65
C TYR A 79 8.07 -1.22 -12.84
N GLU A 80 6.94 -1.75 -12.40
CA GLU A 80 6.85 -3.00 -11.65
C GLU A 80 6.17 -4.07 -12.50
N ARG A 81 6.90 -5.13 -12.81
CA ARG A 81 6.34 -6.26 -13.57
C ARG A 81 5.31 -7.02 -12.76
N GLU A 82 4.28 -7.57 -13.43
CA GLU A 82 3.27 -8.46 -12.84
C GLU A 82 2.65 -7.95 -11.52
N ALA A 83 2.49 -6.66 -11.38
CA ALA A 83 2.06 -6.05 -10.12
C ALA A 83 0.56 -5.83 -10.01
N SER A 84 -0.14 -5.48 -11.11
CA SER A 84 -1.54 -5.03 -11.09
C SER A 84 -2.51 -6.11 -11.52
N CYS A 85 -3.59 -6.30 -10.76
CA CYS A 85 -4.69 -7.18 -11.16
C CYS A 85 -5.43 -6.61 -12.40
N PRO A 86 -5.66 -7.42 -13.46
CA PRO A 86 -6.39 -6.96 -14.64
C PRO A 86 -7.83 -6.51 -14.36
N ARG A 87 -8.50 -7.13 -13.35
CA ARG A 87 -9.91 -6.84 -13.02
C ARG A 87 -10.06 -5.64 -12.08
N CYS A 88 -9.32 -5.59 -10.97
CA CYS A 88 -9.54 -4.57 -9.94
C CYS A 88 -8.40 -3.56 -9.80
N SER A 89 -7.32 -3.69 -10.58
CA SER A 89 -6.10 -2.87 -10.49
C SER A 89 -5.39 -2.91 -9.15
N CYS A 90 -5.76 -3.84 -8.25
CA CYS A 90 -5.06 -4.02 -6.99
C CYS A 90 -3.62 -4.48 -7.26
N ILE A 91 -2.67 -3.81 -6.66
CA ILE A 91 -1.24 -4.13 -6.82
C ILE A 91 -0.77 -5.12 -5.78
N HIS A 92 0.37 -5.76 -6.05
CA HIS A 92 0.92 -6.87 -5.28
C HIS A 92 0.97 -6.61 -3.77
N ARG A 93 1.49 -5.46 -3.31
CA ARG A 93 1.62 -5.13 -1.90
C ARG A 93 0.30 -5.08 -1.13
N TYR A 94 -0.80 -4.66 -1.76
CA TYR A 94 -2.13 -4.70 -1.12
C TYR A 94 -2.75 -6.09 -1.15
N ARG A 95 -2.42 -6.92 -2.15
CA ARG A 95 -2.79 -8.35 -2.13
C ARG A 95 -2.12 -9.08 -0.97
N THR A 96 -0.82 -8.79 -0.76
CA THR A 96 -0.05 -9.28 0.38
C THR A 96 -0.64 -8.80 1.70
N LEU A 97 -0.88 -7.50 1.83
CA LEU A 97 -1.45 -6.90 3.02
C LEU A 97 -2.77 -7.55 3.42
N ALA A 98 -3.67 -7.82 2.46
CA ALA A 98 -4.95 -8.47 2.72
C ALA A 98 -4.80 -9.86 3.35
N ILE A 99 -3.82 -10.66 2.90
CA ILE A 99 -3.55 -11.99 3.45
C ILE A 99 -2.92 -11.88 4.84
N VAL A 100 -1.88 -11.06 4.97
CA VAL A 100 -1.17 -10.89 6.25
C VAL A 100 -2.11 -10.36 7.33
N LEU A 101 -2.92 -9.35 7.05
CA LEU A 101 -3.91 -8.85 8.02
C LEU A 101 -4.95 -9.91 8.40
N GLY A 102 -5.37 -10.73 7.45
CA GLY A 102 -6.33 -11.82 7.72
C GLY A 102 -5.74 -12.97 8.53
N MET A 103 -4.43 -13.18 8.50
CA MET A 103 -3.74 -14.24 9.24
C MET A 103 -3.19 -13.77 10.59
N ALA A 104 -2.67 -12.54 10.65
CA ALA A 104 -1.91 -12.04 11.79
C ALA A 104 -2.67 -11.06 12.68
N SER A 105 -3.95 -10.75 12.37
CA SER A 105 -4.73 -9.77 13.13
C SER A 105 -6.24 -9.96 13.01
N ASP A 106 -6.98 -9.26 13.86
CA ASP A 106 -8.43 -9.12 13.79
C ASP A 106 -8.88 -7.82 13.07
N PHE A 107 -8.01 -7.26 12.23
CA PHE A 107 -8.24 -6.02 11.47
C PHE A 107 -9.58 -6.00 10.72
N PHE A 108 -9.96 -7.12 10.11
CA PHE A 108 -11.20 -7.24 9.34
C PHE A 108 -12.45 -7.51 10.19
N SER A 109 -12.32 -7.65 11.52
CA SER A 109 -13.49 -7.76 12.39
C SER A 109 -14.36 -6.50 12.27
N PRO A 110 -15.69 -6.63 12.08
CA PRO A 110 -16.59 -5.49 12.02
C PRO A 110 -16.55 -4.60 13.27
N GLU A 111 -16.18 -5.17 14.43
CA GLU A 111 -16.11 -4.46 15.71
C GLU A 111 -14.88 -3.56 15.85
N LYS A 112 -13.83 -3.83 15.10
CA LYS A 112 -12.59 -3.04 15.14
C LYS A 112 -12.72 -1.77 14.32
N SER A 113 -12.34 -0.65 14.89
CA SER A 113 -12.29 0.64 14.19
C SER A 113 -10.98 0.81 13.45
N VAL A 114 -11.06 1.18 12.17
CA VAL A 114 -9.93 1.37 11.27
C VAL A 114 -9.95 2.76 10.67
N ILE A 115 -8.81 3.42 10.68
CA ILE A 115 -8.55 4.64 9.90
C ILE A 115 -7.45 4.33 8.88
N GLU A 116 -7.66 4.66 7.60
CA GLU A 116 -6.68 4.51 6.53
C GLU A 116 -6.38 5.87 5.89
N VAL A 117 -5.10 6.21 5.75
CA VAL A 117 -4.67 7.39 5.00
C VAL A 117 -4.32 7.03 3.56
N ALA A 118 -4.67 7.89 2.60
CA ALA A 118 -4.41 7.76 1.17
C ALA A 118 -4.79 6.38 0.59
N PRO A 119 -6.05 5.95 0.71
CA PRO A 119 -6.48 4.59 0.38
C PRO A 119 -6.36 4.30 -1.12
N VAL A 120 -5.98 3.07 -1.45
CA VAL A 120 -6.14 2.55 -2.81
C VAL A 120 -7.56 2.01 -2.97
N ARG A 121 -8.31 2.52 -3.97
CA ARG A 121 -9.75 2.21 -4.17
C ARG A 121 -10.10 0.73 -4.13
N SER A 122 -9.28 -0.13 -4.71
CA SER A 122 -9.53 -1.58 -4.72
C SER A 122 -9.39 -2.20 -3.33
N PHE A 123 -8.42 -1.72 -2.54
CA PHE A 123 -8.22 -2.20 -1.18
C PHE A 123 -9.25 -1.59 -0.21
N GLN A 124 -9.56 -0.30 -0.34
CA GLN A 124 -10.65 0.35 0.40
C GLN A 124 -11.99 -0.39 0.21
N ALA A 125 -12.35 -0.70 -1.05
CA ALA A 125 -13.57 -1.46 -1.34
C ALA A 125 -13.54 -2.88 -0.72
N TYR A 126 -12.36 -3.51 -0.71
CA TYR A 126 -12.17 -4.79 -0.05
C TYR A 126 -12.33 -4.69 1.48
N CYS A 127 -11.74 -3.67 2.12
CA CYS A 127 -11.90 -3.42 3.55
C CYS A 127 -13.36 -3.18 3.92
N LEU A 128 -14.06 -2.31 3.19
CA LEU A 128 -15.47 -2.04 3.40
C LEU A 128 -16.33 -3.30 3.27
N TRP A 129 -16.07 -4.13 2.27
CA TRP A 129 -16.76 -5.40 2.11
C TRP A 129 -16.47 -6.38 3.26
N ARG A 130 -15.21 -6.53 3.66
CA ARG A 130 -14.79 -7.43 4.74
C ARG A 130 -15.34 -7.00 6.10
N LYS A 131 -15.50 -5.71 6.31
CA LYS A 131 -16.00 -5.09 7.55
C LYS A 131 -17.51 -4.79 7.50
N GLU A 132 -18.23 -5.27 6.48
CA GLU A 132 -19.67 -5.04 6.31
C GLU A 132 -20.04 -3.55 6.29
N GLY A 133 -19.14 -2.69 5.79
CA GLY A 133 -19.30 -1.24 5.75
C GLY A 133 -19.18 -0.53 7.11
N ARG A 134 -18.77 -1.26 8.17
CA ARG A 134 -18.73 -0.72 9.54
C ARG A 134 -17.32 -0.36 10.00
N ASN A 135 -17.23 0.68 10.85
CA ASN A 135 -16.01 1.03 11.59
C ASN A 135 -14.74 1.14 10.71
N TYR A 136 -14.93 1.65 9.49
CA TYR A 136 -13.84 1.95 8.57
C TYR A 136 -14.00 3.36 8.04
N LEU A 137 -12.94 4.14 8.14
CA LEU A 137 -12.85 5.50 7.66
C LEU A 137 -11.54 5.69 6.90
N SER A 138 -11.56 6.53 5.87
CA SER A 138 -10.34 6.88 5.15
C SER A 138 -10.28 8.37 4.85
N PHE A 139 -9.06 8.92 4.85
CA PHE A 139 -8.82 10.30 4.50
C PHE A 139 -7.59 10.47 3.59
N ASP A 140 -7.53 11.58 2.88
CA ASP A 140 -6.41 11.96 2.01
C ASP A 140 -6.35 13.50 1.91
N LEU A 141 -5.20 14.03 1.56
CA LEU A 141 -5.05 15.45 1.17
C LEU A 141 -5.87 15.77 -0.09
N GLU A 142 -6.01 14.78 -0.97
CA GLU A 142 -6.77 14.87 -2.20
C GLU A 142 -8.13 14.16 -2.08
N ARG A 143 -8.98 14.23 -3.14
CA ARG A 143 -10.39 13.81 -3.13
C ARG A 143 -10.65 12.30 -3.32
N PHE A 144 -9.70 11.41 -3.02
CA PHE A 144 -9.87 9.98 -3.29
C PHE A 144 -10.27 9.13 -2.08
N ALA A 145 -10.34 9.72 -0.92
CA ALA A 145 -10.79 9.11 0.32
C ALA A 145 -12.24 9.49 0.67
N MET A 146 -12.73 9.00 1.81
CA MET A 146 -14.07 9.33 2.33
C MET A 146 -14.14 10.79 2.79
N GLU A 147 -13.03 11.32 3.33
CA GLU A 147 -12.94 12.72 3.74
C GLU A 147 -11.55 13.32 3.46
N PRO A 148 -11.43 14.64 3.36
CA PRO A 148 -10.14 15.31 3.27
C PRO A 148 -9.46 15.38 4.64
N GLY A 149 -8.13 15.24 4.68
CA GLY A 149 -7.37 15.37 5.93
C GLY A 149 -5.87 15.38 5.71
N ASP A 150 -5.16 15.93 6.70
CA ASP A 150 -3.70 15.96 6.75
C ASP A 150 -3.22 14.98 7.83
N LEU A 151 -2.31 14.08 7.46
CA LEU A 151 -1.73 13.08 8.36
C LEU A 151 -0.94 13.73 9.52
N THR A 152 -0.42 14.94 9.31
CA THR A 152 0.35 15.67 10.32
C THR A 152 -0.50 16.48 11.30
N ALA A 153 -1.82 16.61 11.02
CA ALA A 153 -2.76 17.38 11.84
C ALA A 153 -4.17 16.76 11.74
N MET A 154 -4.31 15.52 12.21
CA MET A 154 -5.57 14.79 12.11
C MET A 154 -6.66 15.35 13.04
N ARG A 155 -7.90 15.43 12.53
CA ARG A 155 -9.06 15.93 13.28
C ARG A 155 -9.69 14.91 14.23
N TYR A 156 -9.15 13.69 14.26
CA TYR A 156 -9.67 12.63 15.13
C TYR A 156 -9.26 12.85 16.58
N ALA A 157 -10.13 12.44 17.49
CA ALA A 157 -9.83 12.44 18.92
C ALA A 157 -8.67 11.48 19.27
N ASP A 158 -8.08 11.68 20.43
CA ASP A 158 -7.15 10.72 20.99
C ASP A 158 -7.83 9.36 21.19
N ASN A 159 -7.10 8.28 20.92
CA ASN A 159 -7.61 6.92 21.10
C ASN A 159 -8.89 6.62 20.30
N ALA A 160 -8.99 7.12 19.07
CA ALA A 160 -10.17 6.99 18.21
C ALA A 160 -10.29 5.63 17.50
N CYS A 161 -9.17 4.94 17.23
CA CYS A 161 -9.20 3.70 16.44
C CYS A 161 -8.37 2.56 17.05
N ASP A 162 -8.72 1.32 16.64
CA ASP A 162 -7.98 0.11 16.99
C ASP A 162 -6.83 -0.14 16.01
N TYR A 163 -7.03 0.22 14.74
CA TYR A 163 -6.06 0.09 13.67
C TYR A 163 -5.90 1.38 12.89
N PHE A 164 -4.66 1.71 12.55
CA PHE A 164 -4.32 2.79 11.63
C PHE A 164 -3.51 2.23 10.45
N LEU A 165 -3.97 2.43 9.23
CA LEU A 165 -3.27 1.96 8.03
C LEU A 165 -2.61 3.14 7.30
N CYS A 166 -1.28 3.11 7.22
CA CYS A 166 -0.46 4.09 6.50
C CYS A 166 0.54 3.37 5.60
N TYR A 167 0.20 3.28 4.31
CA TYR A 167 0.86 2.38 3.38
C TYR A 167 1.37 3.13 2.16
N HIS A 168 2.69 3.33 2.05
CA HIS A 168 3.34 4.14 1.03
C HIS A 168 2.87 5.60 1.03
N VAL A 169 2.94 6.24 2.20
CA VAL A 169 2.58 7.65 2.40
C VAL A 169 3.71 8.44 3.05
N LEU A 170 4.35 7.90 4.09
CA LEU A 170 5.33 8.63 4.91
C LEU A 170 6.55 9.11 4.12
N GLU A 171 6.91 8.43 3.04
CA GLU A 171 7.97 8.86 2.13
C GLU A 171 7.66 10.17 1.39
N HIS A 172 6.40 10.57 1.35
CA HIS A 172 5.92 11.82 0.75
C HIS A 172 5.67 12.93 1.77
N VAL A 173 5.65 12.60 3.07
CA VAL A 173 5.32 13.54 4.16
C VAL A 173 6.58 14.19 4.71
N PRO A 174 6.81 15.51 4.52
CA PRO A 174 8.02 16.18 5.04
C PRO A 174 8.18 16.03 6.55
N ALA A 175 7.10 16.15 7.32
CA ALA A 175 7.09 16.02 8.78
C ALA A 175 6.64 14.62 9.23
N ASP A 176 7.34 13.56 8.80
CA ASP A 176 6.98 12.17 9.10
C ASP A 176 7.02 11.83 10.60
N VAL A 177 7.89 12.48 11.37
CA VAL A 177 7.95 12.34 12.83
C VAL A 177 6.65 12.86 13.46
N GLN A 178 6.14 14.00 12.99
CA GLN A 178 4.85 14.54 13.44
C GLN A 178 3.69 13.62 13.01
N ALA A 179 3.74 13.10 11.79
CA ALA A 179 2.75 12.14 11.31
C ALA A 179 2.72 10.87 12.17
N LEU A 180 3.88 10.31 12.54
CA LEU A 180 3.97 9.17 13.45
C LEU A 180 3.43 9.48 14.85
N ALA A 181 3.68 10.68 15.37
CA ALA A 181 3.12 11.14 16.66
C ALA A 181 1.59 11.25 16.59
N GLU A 182 1.02 11.78 15.51
CA GLU A 182 -0.43 11.84 15.28
C GLU A 182 -1.04 10.44 15.15
N ILE A 183 -0.41 9.51 14.44
CA ILE A 183 -0.83 8.10 14.36
C ILE A 183 -0.85 7.49 15.76
N PHE A 184 0.21 7.74 16.56
CA PHE A 184 0.27 7.26 17.93
C PHE A 184 -0.87 7.85 18.80
N ARG A 185 -1.16 9.13 18.65
CA ARG A 185 -2.22 9.82 19.41
C ARG A 185 -3.59 9.23 19.15
N VAL A 186 -3.96 9.02 17.88
CA VAL A 186 -5.30 8.55 17.50
C VAL A 186 -5.51 7.05 17.74
N LEU A 187 -4.48 6.26 17.87
CA LEU A 187 -4.60 4.85 18.23
C LEU A 187 -4.95 4.68 19.70
N ARG A 188 -5.85 3.74 20.00
CA ARG A 188 -6.13 3.29 21.37
C ARG A 188 -4.91 2.61 21.99
N PRO A 189 -4.75 2.62 23.32
CA PRO A 189 -3.81 1.73 24.00
C PRO A 189 -4.05 0.27 23.57
N GLY A 190 -2.99 -0.43 23.13
CA GLY A 190 -3.07 -1.76 22.54
C GLY A 190 -3.43 -1.78 21.06
N GLY A 191 -3.81 -0.65 20.45
CA GLY A 191 -4.06 -0.52 19.02
C GLY A 191 -2.77 -0.58 18.19
N THR A 192 -2.90 -0.83 16.89
CA THR A 192 -1.77 -1.11 16.01
C THR A 192 -1.80 -0.27 14.75
N ALA A 193 -0.72 0.44 14.46
CA ALA A 193 -0.47 1.00 13.13
C ALA A 193 0.13 -0.06 12.21
N ILE A 194 -0.39 -0.18 11.00
CA ILE A 194 0.15 -1.00 9.92
C ILE A 194 0.86 -0.07 8.96
N LEU A 195 2.18 -0.14 8.95
CA LEU A 195 3.03 0.80 8.23
C LEU A 195 3.84 0.09 7.15
N GLN A 196 4.02 0.73 6.01
CA GLN A 196 4.99 0.35 5.01
C GLN A 196 5.44 1.58 4.21
N VAL A 197 6.74 1.61 3.89
CA VAL A 197 7.39 2.56 3.00
C VAL A 197 8.37 1.80 2.12
N PRO A 198 8.77 2.34 0.95
CA PRO A 198 9.87 1.77 0.20
C PRO A 198 11.16 1.81 1.01
N ILE A 199 11.75 0.64 1.25
CA ILE A 199 13.03 0.52 1.96
C ILE A 199 14.17 0.35 0.97
N ASP A 200 15.19 1.18 1.08
CA ASP A 200 16.46 0.95 0.40
C ASP A 200 17.40 0.15 1.32
N TRP A 201 17.52 -1.13 1.02
CA TRP A 201 18.31 -2.09 1.80
C TRP A 201 19.82 -1.85 1.71
N SER A 202 20.28 -0.99 0.80
CA SER A 202 21.69 -0.59 0.67
C SER A 202 22.09 0.52 1.64
N LEU A 203 21.11 1.20 2.25
CA LEU A 203 21.34 2.31 3.15
C LEU A 203 21.45 1.85 4.61
N THR A 204 22.43 2.38 5.32
CA THR A 204 22.53 2.29 6.79
C THR A 204 21.58 3.29 7.45
N ASP A 205 21.52 4.50 6.92
CA ASP A 205 20.73 5.60 7.46
C ASP A 205 19.74 6.12 6.42
N THR A 206 18.62 6.70 6.90
CA THR A 206 17.64 7.36 6.04
C THR A 206 18.25 8.62 5.40
N VAL A 207 18.05 8.77 4.09
CA VAL A 207 18.52 9.94 3.33
C VAL A 207 17.36 10.92 3.14
N GLU A 208 17.53 12.14 3.64
CA GLU A 208 16.57 13.24 3.45
C GLU A 208 16.91 14.03 2.19
N TYR A 209 15.91 14.29 1.34
CA TYR A 209 16.09 15.10 0.13
C TYR A 209 15.81 16.59 0.35
N GLY A 210 15.11 16.93 1.44
CA GLY A 210 14.69 18.30 1.76
C GLY A 210 13.61 18.89 0.85
N ARG A 211 13.30 18.23 -0.26
CA ARG A 211 12.25 18.58 -1.24
C ARG A 211 11.79 17.35 -2.00
N PRO A 212 10.58 17.38 -2.61
CA PRO A 212 10.11 16.27 -3.43
C PRO A 212 11.05 15.93 -4.59
N ASN A 213 11.46 14.66 -4.69
CA ASN A 213 12.32 14.16 -5.76
C ASN A 213 11.44 13.61 -6.91
N GLU A 214 11.37 14.34 -8.02
CA GLU A 214 10.57 13.93 -9.19
C GLU A 214 11.01 12.59 -9.80
N ARG A 215 12.28 12.19 -9.64
CA ARG A 215 12.80 10.91 -10.14
C ARG A 215 12.31 9.72 -9.31
N GLU A 216 11.90 9.98 -8.09
CA GLU A 216 11.38 8.99 -7.14
C GLU A 216 9.92 9.29 -6.78
N THR A 217 9.12 9.66 -7.77
CA THR A 217 7.67 9.87 -7.62
C THR A 217 7.26 10.93 -6.58
N GLY A 218 8.17 11.87 -6.29
CA GLY A 218 7.92 12.94 -5.32
C GLY A 218 8.27 12.57 -3.88
N HIS A 219 9.04 11.49 -3.64
CA HIS A 219 9.54 11.18 -2.31
C HIS A 219 10.38 12.34 -1.76
N VAL A 220 10.23 12.64 -0.49
CA VAL A 220 11.05 13.65 0.22
C VAL A 220 12.20 13.01 0.97
N ARG A 221 12.23 11.69 1.03
CA ARG A 221 13.31 10.87 1.62
C ARG A 221 13.35 9.46 1.05
N ARG A 222 14.48 8.80 1.29
CA ARG A 222 14.69 7.37 1.08
C ARG A 222 14.99 6.71 2.42
N TYR A 223 14.11 5.83 2.85
CA TYR A 223 14.25 5.15 4.13
C TYR A 223 15.25 4.00 4.07
N SER A 224 16.13 3.91 5.08
CA SER A 224 16.77 2.65 5.46
C SER A 224 15.84 1.86 6.39
N ASP A 225 16.04 0.55 6.48
CA ASP A 225 15.26 -0.32 7.38
C ASP A 225 15.43 0.07 8.85
N THR A 226 16.68 0.27 9.27
CA THR A 226 17.03 0.71 10.63
C THR A 226 16.50 2.10 10.95
N GLY A 227 16.63 3.05 10.01
CA GLY A 227 16.16 4.43 10.18
C GLY A 227 14.64 4.52 10.29
N PHE A 228 13.90 3.74 9.49
CA PHE A 228 12.44 3.70 9.60
C PHE A 228 11.97 3.07 10.92
N GLY A 229 12.56 1.94 11.30
CA GLY A 229 12.27 1.28 12.58
C GLY A 229 12.57 2.19 13.78
N ALA A 230 13.69 2.90 13.77
CA ALA A 230 14.06 3.84 14.82
C ALA A 230 13.05 4.98 14.98
N ARG A 231 12.52 5.56 13.87
CA ARG A 231 11.49 6.61 13.90
C ARG A 231 10.18 6.10 14.51
N ILE A 232 9.76 4.88 14.15
CA ILE A 232 8.56 4.25 14.72
C ILE A 232 8.73 4.07 16.24
N MET A 233 9.84 3.52 16.68
CA MET A 233 10.13 3.31 18.12
C MET A 233 10.25 4.65 18.86
N ALA A 234 10.87 5.67 18.26
CA ALA A 234 10.99 7.00 18.83
C ALA A 234 9.63 7.69 19.04
N ALA A 235 8.63 7.38 18.21
CA ALA A 235 7.24 7.83 18.40
C ALA A 235 6.51 7.12 19.56
N GLY A 236 7.13 6.12 20.21
CA GLY A 236 6.61 5.41 21.38
C GLY A 236 5.99 4.05 21.09
N PHE A 237 6.07 3.56 19.86
CA PHE A 237 5.55 2.25 19.49
C PHE A 237 6.47 1.09 19.88
N GLU A 238 5.86 -0.03 20.20
CA GLU A 238 6.47 -1.36 20.14
C GLU A 238 6.42 -1.84 18.69
N LEU A 239 7.54 -2.29 18.12
CA LEU A 239 7.65 -2.63 16.72
C LEU A 239 7.79 -4.15 16.51
N LEU A 240 6.88 -4.72 15.72
CA LEU A 240 6.99 -6.05 15.13
C LEU A 240 7.09 -5.91 13.62
N LYS A 241 8.13 -6.48 13.03
CA LYS A 241 8.35 -6.52 11.59
C LYS A 241 8.02 -7.92 11.09
N LEU A 242 6.99 -8.05 10.25
CA LEU A 242 6.58 -9.31 9.64
C LEU A 242 7.02 -9.37 8.19
N ARG A 243 7.70 -10.43 7.81
CA ARG A 243 7.95 -10.75 6.41
C ARG A 243 6.83 -11.65 5.90
N PRO A 244 6.22 -11.36 4.75
CA PRO A 244 5.17 -12.22 4.19
C PRO A 244 5.59 -13.68 4.04
N SER A 245 6.86 -13.94 3.69
CA SER A 245 7.43 -15.29 3.60
C SER A 245 7.43 -16.08 4.90
N ASP A 246 7.32 -15.41 6.06
CA ASP A 246 7.27 -16.08 7.35
C ASP A 246 5.87 -16.65 7.66
N LEU A 247 4.84 -16.19 6.92
CA LEU A 247 3.43 -16.53 7.13
C LEU A 247 2.79 -17.22 5.93
N ILE A 248 3.31 -17.03 4.72
CA ILE A 248 2.67 -17.38 3.46
C ILE A 248 3.61 -18.30 2.66
N ASP A 249 3.10 -19.45 2.23
CA ASP A 249 3.84 -20.38 1.40
C ASP A 249 4.23 -19.79 0.04
N ASP A 250 5.39 -20.16 -0.48
CA ASP A 250 5.91 -19.71 -1.77
C ASP A 250 4.92 -19.95 -2.93
N SER A 251 4.16 -21.06 -2.87
CA SER A 251 3.13 -21.37 -3.86
C SER A 251 1.99 -20.34 -3.87
N LEU A 252 1.58 -19.85 -2.72
CA LEU A 252 0.58 -18.78 -2.59
C LEU A 252 1.17 -17.42 -2.97
N ILE A 253 2.44 -17.15 -2.58
CA ILE A 253 3.18 -15.96 -3.01
C ILE A 253 3.20 -15.89 -4.54
N ALA A 254 3.60 -16.96 -5.19
CA ALA A 254 3.63 -17.04 -6.65
C ALA A 254 2.23 -16.91 -7.26
N ARG A 255 1.24 -17.67 -6.76
CA ARG A 255 -0.13 -17.69 -7.29
C ARG A 255 -0.81 -16.34 -7.23
N HIS A 256 -0.68 -15.63 -6.11
CA HIS A 256 -1.28 -14.31 -5.92
C HIS A 256 -0.37 -13.17 -6.34
N GLY A 257 0.87 -13.45 -6.81
CA GLY A 257 1.87 -12.44 -7.17
C GLY A 257 2.07 -11.46 -6.03
N LEU A 258 2.44 -11.96 -4.85
CA LEU A 258 2.55 -11.16 -3.63
C LEU A 258 3.91 -10.44 -3.55
N SER A 259 3.95 -9.32 -2.84
CA SER A 259 5.19 -8.68 -2.41
C SER A 259 5.80 -9.45 -1.25
N THR A 260 7.12 -9.51 -1.21
CA THR A 260 7.90 -10.08 -0.09
C THR A 260 8.45 -9.00 0.85
N GLU A 261 8.16 -7.74 0.55
CA GLU A 261 8.56 -6.63 1.42
C GLU A 261 7.92 -6.73 2.80
N PRO A 262 8.67 -6.44 3.86
CA PRO A 262 8.16 -6.52 5.22
C PRO A 262 7.07 -5.48 5.48
N ILE A 263 6.17 -5.84 6.39
CA ILE A 263 5.13 -4.98 6.93
C ILE A 263 5.47 -4.68 8.38
N TYR A 264 5.41 -3.42 8.77
CA TYR A 264 5.72 -2.95 10.11
C TYR A 264 4.44 -2.80 10.92
N PHE A 265 4.29 -3.63 11.95
CA PHE A 265 3.21 -3.58 12.92
C PHE A 265 3.71 -2.78 14.13
N ALA A 266 3.28 -1.53 14.23
CA ALA A 266 3.66 -0.60 15.29
C ALA A 266 2.54 -0.54 16.33
N ARG A 267 2.71 -1.23 17.46
CA ARG A 267 1.71 -1.34 18.52
C ARG A 267 1.87 -0.21 19.55
N LYS A 268 0.79 0.46 19.87
CA LYS A 268 0.74 1.38 21.00
C LYS A 268 0.67 0.57 22.30
N PRO A 269 1.60 0.75 23.26
CA PRO A 269 1.58 0.04 24.55
C PRO A 269 0.23 0.22 25.30
N LEU A 270 -0.17 -0.79 26.08
CA LEU A 270 -1.38 -0.74 26.91
C LEU A 270 -1.31 0.32 28.02
N SER A 271 -0.13 0.53 28.58
CA SER A 271 0.17 1.61 29.51
C SER A 271 1.38 2.37 29.00
N VAL A 272 1.23 3.66 28.78
CA VAL A 272 2.41 4.53 28.65
C VAL A 272 2.97 4.64 30.06
N SER A 273 3.85 3.72 30.44
CA SER A 273 4.62 3.84 31.68
C SER A 273 5.31 5.20 31.64
N ALA A 274 5.23 5.94 32.74
CA ALA A 274 5.81 7.27 32.90
C ALA A 274 7.37 7.31 32.86
N ALA A 275 7.97 6.55 31.99
CA ALA A 275 9.41 6.36 31.80
C ALA A 275 10.02 7.37 30.82
N ARG A 276 9.51 8.61 30.75
CA ARG A 276 10.18 9.74 30.10
C ARG A 276 10.18 10.99 31.00
N ARG A 277 10.74 10.85 32.21
CA ARG A 277 11.29 11.98 32.95
C ARG A 277 12.64 11.55 33.52
N LEU A 278 13.68 11.62 32.71
CA LEU A 278 15.07 11.80 33.11
C LEU A 278 15.79 12.51 31.97
#